data_0ed513951991bc3d08f84c69c0d46bec
#
_entry.id   0ed513951991bc3d08f84c69c0d46bec
#
_cell.length_a   1.000
_cell.length_b   1.000
_cell.length_c   1.000
_cell.angle_alpha   90.00
_cell.angle_beta   90.00
_cell.angle_gamma   90.00
#
_symmetry.space_group_name_H-M   'P 1'
#
loop_
_entity.id
_entity.type
_entity.pdbx_description
1 polymer ?
#
loop_
_entity_poly.entity_id
_entity_poly.type
_entity_poly.pdbx_seq_one_letter_code
_entity_poly.pdbx_strand_id
1 'polypeptide(L)'
;MTQVDLWTLENELRTPDTDPLCGVDEAGRGPLAGPVCAAAVMLPPGLEIPGLNDSKKLSEKKREALYDTIIAQALSYGIAFATVEEIEVHNILGATCLAMNRAIAQLSPQPALALIDGNRNTGIAVPSRCIVGGDGKCADIAAASVLAKVTRDRYMRRMAETYPQYGFEKHKGYGTAAHYAAIRAHGPCPIHRPSFLKKMH
;
A
#
# COMPACT_ATOMS: atom_id res chain seq x y z
N MET A 1 -8.89 -4.10 -25.61
CA MET A 1 -7.77 -3.92 -24.66
C MET A 1 -7.35 -5.31 -24.27
N THR A 2 -6.14 -5.72 -24.58
CA THR A 2 -5.58 -7.02 -24.16
C THR A 2 -5.55 -7.02 -22.62
N GLN A 3 -6.19 -8.02 -22.03
CA GLN A 3 -6.13 -8.25 -20.57
C GLN A 3 -4.65 -8.48 -20.21
N VAL A 4 -4.15 -7.77 -19.22
CA VAL A 4 -2.79 -7.97 -18.73
C VAL A 4 -2.80 -9.29 -17.99
N ASP A 5 -1.95 -10.22 -18.40
CA ASP A 5 -1.77 -11.46 -17.65
C ASP A 5 -0.92 -11.17 -16.39
N LEU A 6 -1.59 -11.21 -15.24
CA LEU A 6 -0.96 -10.98 -13.93
C LEU A 6 -0.41 -12.27 -13.31
N TRP A 7 -0.64 -13.43 -13.93
CA TRP A 7 -0.27 -14.73 -13.35
C TRP A 7 1.00 -15.34 -13.93
N THR A 8 1.40 -14.96 -15.15
CA THR A 8 2.57 -15.57 -15.81
C THR A 8 3.83 -15.48 -14.94
N LEU A 9 4.22 -14.28 -14.50
CA LEU A 9 5.42 -14.11 -13.69
C LEU A 9 5.30 -14.80 -12.32
N GLU A 10 4.12 -14.73 -11.73
CA GLU A 10 3.87 -15.33 -10.42
C GLU A 10 3.94 -16.86 -10.49
N ASN A 11 3.36 -17.46 -11.53
CA ASN A 11 3.42 -18.89 -11.76
C ASN A 11 4.85 -19.39 -12.05
N GLU A 12 5.68 -18.60 -12.75
CA GLU A 12 7.10 -18.91 -12.95
C GLU A 12 7.90 -18.93 -11.65
N LEU A 13 7.48 -18.13 -10.65
CA LEU A 13 8.13 -18.04 -9.35
C LEU A 13 7.59 -19.06 -8.33
N ARG A 14 6.45 -19.65 -8.60
CA ARG A 14 5.78 -20.59 -7.70
C ARG A 14 6.37 -21.99 -7.87
N THR A 15 7.07 -22.44 -6.86
CA THR A 15 7.69 -23.79 -6.77
C THR A 15 7.35 -24.41 -5.42
N PRO A 16 7.59 -25.71 -5.19
CA PRO A 16 7.39 -26.32 -3.86
C PRO A 16 8.13 -25.60 -2.72
N ASP A 17 9.27 -24.96 -3.01
CA ASP A 17 10.09 -24.26 -2.01
C ASP A 17 9.65 -22.81 -1.79
N THR A 18 8.87 -22.22 -2.69
CA THR A 18 8.44 -20.84 -2.65
C THR A 18 6.93 -20.65 -2.41
N ASP A 19 6.17 -21.75 -2.43
CA ASP A 19 4.73 -21.74 -2.12
C ASP A 19 4.51 -22.01 -0.61
N PRO A 20 3.61 -21.26 0.07
CA PRO A 20 2.73 -20.24 -0.49
C PRO A 20 3.45 -18.91 -0.76
N LEU A 21 3.10 -18.27 -1.90
CA LEU A 21 3.52 -16.93 -2.25
C LEU A 21 2.55 -15.89 -1.66
N CYS A 22 3.06 -14.69 -1.39
CA CYS A 22 2.21 -13.50 -1.20
C CYS A 22 2.75 -12.31 -1.99
N GLY A 23 1.86 -11.42 -2.40
CA GLY A 23 2.21 -10.11 -2.94
C GLY A 23 2.10 -9.03 -1.87
N VAL A 24 3.00 -8.05 -1.90
CA VAL A 24 3.06 -6.96 -0.90
C VAL A 24 3.26 -5.63 -1.62
N ASP A 25 2.46 -4.64 -1.25
CA ASP A 25 2.59 -3.26 -1.74
C ASP A 25 2.25 -2.25 -0.64
N GLU A 26 2.62 -0.98 -0.84
CA GLU A 26 2.36 0.11 0.09
C GLU A 26 1.63 1.29 -0.56
N ALA A 27 0.99 2.08 0.28
CA ALA A 27 0.43 3.38 -0.07
C ALA A 27 0.84 4.45 0.95
N GLY A 28 1.20 5.64 0.47
CA GLY A 28 1.43 6.77 1.36
C GLY A 28 2.88 7.09 1.69
N ARG A 29 3.85 6.71 0.88
CA ARG A 29 5.26 7.13 1.08
C ARG A 29 5.50 8.61 0.85
N GLY A 30 4.91 9.18 -0.22
CA GLY A 30 5.15 10.56 -0.65
C GLY A 30 4.36 11.69 0.04
N PRO A 31 3.19 11.45 0.69
CA PRO A 31 2.40 12.50 1.33
C PRO A 31 3.14 13.22 2.46
N LEU A 32 2.75 14.50 2.69
CA LEU A 32 3.21 15.34 3.81
C LEU A 32 2.52 14.99 5.13
N ALA A 33 1.40 14.25 5.06
CA ALA A 33 0.57 13.91 6.22
C ALA A 33 0.04 12.48 6.14
N GLY A 34 -0.22 11.91 7.32
CA GLY A 34 -0.78 10.57 7.50
C GLY A 34 0.26 9.45 7.50
N PRO A 35 -0.14 8.24 7.94
CA PRO A 35 0.71 7.08 8.02
C PRO A 35 1.07 6.53 6.64
N VAL A 36 2.04 5.62 6.58
CA VAL A 36 2.20 4.68 5.47
C VAL A 36 1.36 3.44 5.78
N CYS A 37 0.68 2.91 4.75
CA CYS A 37 -0.13 1.69 4.84
C CYS A 37 0.49 0.65 3.92
N ALA A 38 0.64 -0.58 4.39
CA ALA A 38 1.02 -1.72 3.56
C ALA A 38 -0.03 -2.81 3.63
N ALA A 39 -0.13 -3.59 2.57
CA ALA A 39 -0.94 -4.80 2.53
C ALA A 39 -0.12 -5.96 1.99
N ALA A 40 -0.47 -7.16 2.45
CA ALA A 40 0.02 -8.44 1.95
C ALA A 40 -1.17 -9.31 1.58
N VAL A 41 -1.14 -9.96 0.43
CA VAL A 41 -2.26 -10.76 -0.08
C VAL A 41 -1.76 -12.07 -0.65
N MET A 42 -2.52 -13.14 -0.41
CA MET A 42 -2.42 -14.42 -1.09
C MET A 42 -3.74 -14.68 -1.81
N LEU A 43 -3.74 -14.75 -3.11
CA LEU A 43 -4.91 -15.17 -3.90
C LEU A 43 -4.82 -16.66 -4.24
N PRO A 44 -5.96 -17.33 -4.47
CA PRO A 44 -5.95 -18.64 -5.11
C PRO A 44 -5.22 -18.57 -6.44
N PRO A 45 -4.26 -19.49 -6.74
CA PRO A 45 -3.54 -19.49 -8.01
C PRO A 45 -4.48 -19.53 -9.21
N GLY A 46 -4.25 -18.61 -10.17
CA GLY A 46 -5.08 -18.50 -11.37
C GLY A 46 -6.42 -17.80 -11.17
N LEU A 47 -6.72 -17.29 -9.98
CA LEU A 47 -7.95 -16.52 -9.75
C LEU A 47 -7.96 -15.25 -10.61
N GLU A 48 -8.93 -15.14 -11.50
CA GLU A 48 -9.16 -13.93 -12.27
C GLU A 48 -10.14 -13.01 -11.54
N ILE A 49 -9.68 -11.83 -11.14
CA ILE A 49 -10.53 -10.76 -10.61
C ILE A 49 -10.72 -9.72 -11.72
N PRO A 50 -11.93 -9.60 -12.30
CA PRO A 50 -12.17 -8.69 -13.41
C PRO A 50 -11.81 -7.24 -13.06
N GLY A 51 -10.93 -6.63 -13.85
CA GLY A 51 -10.49 -5.25 -13.68
C GLY A 51 -9.38 -5.04 -12.65
N LEU A 52 -8.85 -6.10 -12.03
CA LEU A 52 -7.66 -6.01 -11.20
C LEU A 52 -6.48 -5.51 -12.04
N ASN A 53 -5.81 -4.48 -11.57
CA ASN A 53 -4.64 -3.84 -12.19
C ASN A 53 -3.99 -2.90 -11.17
N ASP A 54 -2.85 -2.29 -11.53
CA ASP A 54 -2.23 -1.18 -10.80
C ASP A 54 -3.30 -0.20 -10.26
N SER A 55 -3.36 -0.05 -8.95
CA SER A 55 -4.38 0.76 -8.27
C SER A 55 -4.40 2.22 -8.70
N LYS A 56 -3.26 2.75 -9.19
CA LYS A 56 -3.13 4.14 -9.66
C LYS A 56 -3.85 4.38 -11.00
N LYS A 57 -4.05 3.31 -11.80
CA LYS A 57 -4.78 3.35 -13.07
C LYS A 57 -6.30 3.22 -12.89
N LEU A 58 -6.76 2.88 -11.70
CA LEU A 58 -8.16 2.66 -11.38
C LEU A 58 -8.83 3.91 -10.81
N SER A 59 -10.10 4.13 -11.13
CA SER A 59 -10.90 5.14 -10.43
C SER A 59 -11.14 4.73 -8.97
N GLU A 60 -11.43 5.71 -8.10
CA GLU A 60 -11.72 5.44 -6.68
C GLU A 60 -12.87 4.45 -6.52
N LYS A 61 -13.97 4.62 -7.28
CA LYS A 61 -15.11 3.71 -7.27
C LYS A 61 -14.73 2.27 -7.65
N LYS A 62 -13.87 2.10 -8.65
CA LYS A 62 -13.39 0.76 -9.05
C LYS A 62 -12.50 0.14 -7.99
N ARG A 63 -11.61 0.92 -7.36
CA ARG A 63 -10.78 0.43 -6.26
C ARG A 63 -11.62 -0.04 -5.07
N GLU A 64 -12.64 0.73 -4.67
CA GLU A 64 -13.54 0.37 -3.58
C GLU A 64 -14.28 -0.96 -3.87
N ALA A 65 -14.79 -1.15 -5.08
CA ALA A 65 -15.44 -2.41 -5.46
C ALA A 65 -14.47 -3.59 -5.48
N LEU A 66 -13.24 -3.38 -5.99
CA LEU A 66 -12.20 -4.41 -5.99
C LEU A 66 -11.73 -4.76 -4.57
N TYR A 67 -11.68 -3.79 -3.66
CA TYR A 67 -11.32 -4.02 -2.27
C TYR A 67 -12.19 -5.09 -1.63
N ASP A 68 -13.51 -4.97 -1.75
CA ASP A 68 -14.46 -5.94 -1.19
C ASP A 68 -14.34 -7.30 -1.87
N THR A 69 -14.14 -7.32 -3.19
CA THR A 69 -13.92 -8.56 -3.96
C THR A 69 -12.64 -9.28 -3.53
N ILE A 70 -11.54 -8.55 -3.36
CA ILE A 70 -10.25 -9.13 -2.94
C ILE A 70 -10.38 -9.74 -1.54
N ILE A 71 -10.97 -9.02 -0.58
CA ILE A 71 -11.17 -9.52 0.79
C ILE A 71 -12.02 -10.80 0.79
N ALA A 72 -13.06 -10.86 -0.04
CA ALA A 72 -13.94 -12.02 -0.11
C ALA A 72 -13.30 -13.25 -0.77
N GLN A 73 -12.30 -13.07 -1.63
CA GLN A 73 -11.74 -14.15 -2.46
C GLN A 73 -10.28 -14.51 -2.11
N ALA A 74 -9.58 -13.68 -1.34
CA ALA A 74 -8.22 -13.99 -0.92
C ALA A 74 -8.18 -15.21 0.01
N LEU A 75 -7.17 -16.05 -0.15
CA LEU A 75 -6.85 -17.14 0.79
C LEU A 75 -6.44 -16.56 2.15
N SER A 76 -5.65 -15.49 2.11
CA SER A 76 -5.23 -14.74 3.29
C SER A 76 -4.83 -13.32 2.90
N TYR A 77 -5.07 -12.37 3.79
CA TYR A 77 -4.58 -11.00 3.62
C TYR A 77 -4.23 -10.38 4.98
N GLY A 78 -3.34 -9.40 4.94
CA GLY A 78 -3.00 -8.58 6.09
C GLY A 78 -2.85 -7.13 5.67
N ILE A 79 -3.27 -6.20 6.54
CA ILE A 79 -3.16 -4.75 6.29
C ILE A 79 -2.62 -4.09 7.56
N ALA A 80 -1.60 -3.26 7.42
CA ALA A 80 -1.00 -2.61 8.56
C ALA A 80 -0.53 -1.19 8.23
N PHE A 81 -0.44 -0.38 9.28
CA PHE A 81 0.10 0.96 9.22
C PHE A 81 1.44 1.05 9.95
N ALA A 82 2.30 1.96 9.49
CA ALA A 82 3.31 2.60 10.33
C ALA A 82 2.95 4.07 10.51
N THR A 83 2.96 4.52 11.76
CA THR A 83 2.46 5.85 12.16
C THR A 83 3.39 6.98 11.74
N VAL A 84 2.96 8.22 11.94
CA VAL A 84 3.80 9.40 11.69
C VAL A 84 5.03 9.38 12.60
N GLU A 85 4.86 9.02 13.86
CA GLU A 85 5.94 8.91 14.85
C GLU A 85 6.97 7.86 14.42
N GLU A 86 6.51 6.72 13.92
CA GLU A 86 7.40 5.66 13.39
C GLU A 86 8.13 6.10 12.11
N ILE A 87 7.48 6.93 11.27
CA ILE A 87 8.15 7.54 10.10
C ILE A 87 9.27 8.49 10.55
N GLU A 88 9.05 9.29 11.58
CA GLU A 88 10.07 10.20 12.11
C GLU A 88 11.25 9.45 12.76
N VAL A 89 11.00 8.32 13.41
CA VAL A 89 12.04 7.48 14.07
C VAL A 89 12.82 6.66 13.02
N HIS A 90 12.13 5.99 12.11
CA HIS A 90 12.74 4.99 11.20
C HIS A 90 12.98 5.51 9.79
N ASN A 91 12.67 6.78 9.51
CA ASN A 91 12.47 7.35 8.18
C ASN A 91 11.39 6.60 7.36
N ILE A 92 11.03 7.14 6.19
CA ILE A 92 9.93 6.58 5.39
C ILE A 92 10.21 5.17 4.86
N LEU A 93 11.47 4.83 4.57
CA LEU A 93 11.82 3.50 4.07
C LEU A 93 11.73 2.44 5.17
N GLY A 94 12.28 2.74 6.35
CA GLY A 94 12.16 1.86 7.52
C GLY A 94 10.72 1.68 7.99
N ALA A 95 9.94 2.76 8.04
CA ALA A 95 8.52 2.71 8.38
C ALA A 95 7.69 1.91 7.34
N THR A 96 8.02 2.03 6.05
CA THR A 96 7.38 1.21 5.01
C THR A 96 7.67 -0.28 5.26
N CYS A 97 8.92 -0.64 5.51
CA CYS A 97 9.32 -2.00 5.81
C CYS A 97 8.62 -2.54 7.07
N LEU A 98 8.50 -1.72 8.10
CA LEU A 98 7.77 -2.06 9.33
C LEU A 98 6.29 -2.36 9.06
N ALA A 99 5.62 -1.53 8.25
CA ALA A 99 4.24 -1.76 7.86
C ALA A 99 4.09 -3.05 7.02
N MET A 100 5.00 -3.30 6.07
CA MET A 100 5.02 -4.53 5.27
C MET A 100 5.19 -5.78 6.14
N ASN A 101 6.15 -5.78 7.06
CA ASN A 101 6.34 -6.90 7.99
C ASN A 101 5.11 -7.17 8.86
N ARG A 102 4.46 -6.11 9.34
CA ARG A 102 3.20 -6.22 10.10
C ARG A 102 2.07 -6.79 9.26
N ALA A 103 1.97 -6.42 7.99
CA ALA A 103 0.98 -6.97 7.08
C ALA A 103 1.25 -8.45 6.78
N ILE A 104 2.50 -8.82 6.47
CA ILE A 104 2.91 -10.20 6.22
C ILE A 104 2.66 -11.08 7.47
N ALA A 105 2.94 -10.59 8.67
CA ALA A 105 2.75 -11.33 9.92
C ALA A 105 1.28 -11.70 10.21
N GLN A 106 0.31 -11.05 9.57
CA GLN A 106 -1.11 -11.37 9.67
C GLN A 106 -1.55 -12.53 8.78
N LEU A 107 -0.71 -12.95 7.82
CA LEU A 107 -1.06 -14.02 6.89
C LEU A 107 -1.06 -15.39 7.58
N SER A 108 -1.99 -16.24 7.18
CA SER A 108 -2.06 -17.65 7.61
C SER A 108 -2.47 -18.52 6.39
N PRO A 109 -1.64 -19.46 5.94
CA PRO A 109 -0.28 -19.76 6.43
C PRO A 109 0.71 -18.61 6.21
N GLN A 110 1.86 -18.67 6.87
CA GLN A 110 2.95 -17.74 6.59
C GLN A 110 3.53 -18.00 5.19
N PRO A 111 3.91 -16.95 4.42
CA PRO A 111 4.47 -17.12 3.09
C PRO A 111 5.88 -17.73 3.14
N ALA A 112 6.15 -18.64 2.21
CA ALA A 112 7.51 -19.10 1.94
C ALA A 112 8.31 -18.06 1.15
N LEU A 113 7.62 -17.24 0.31
CA LEU A 113 8.23 -16.14 -0.43
C LEU A 113 7.26 -14.95 -0.55
N ALA A 114 7.72 -13.75 -0.22
CA ALA A 114 7.00 -12.50 -0.44
C ALA A 114 7.51 -11.78 -1.70
N LEU A 115 6.60 -11.46 -2.62
CA LEU A 115 6.85 -10.61 -3.79
C LEU A 115 6.55 -9.16 -3.42
N ILE A 116 7.58 -8.32 -3.41
CA ILE A 116 7.47 -6.92 -2.96
C ILE A 116 7.42 -5.99 -4.18
N ASP A 117 6.43 -5.10 -4.26
CA ASP A 117 6.47 -4.06 -5.30
C ASP A 117 7.68 -3.14 -5.13
N GLY A 118 8.33 -2.81 -6.25
CA GLY A 118 9.48 -1.92 -6.27
C GLY A 118 10.82 -2.61 -6.32
N ASN A 119 11.86 -1.96 -5.77
CA ASN A 119 13.25 -2.35 -5.91
C ASN A 119 13.99 -2.51 -4.57
N ARG A 120 13.27 -2.57 -3.45
CA ARG A 120 13.85 -2.70 -2.11
C ARG A 120 13.04 -3.64 -1.24
N ASN A 121 13.74 -4.62 -0.66
CA ASN A 121 13.20 -5.57 0.32
C ASN A 121 14.09 -5.68 1.56
N THR A 122 15.06 -4.78 1.73
CA THR A 122 15.94 -4.77 2.89
C THR A 122 15.14 -4.57 4.17
N GLY A 123 15.25 -5.54 5.11
CA GLY A 123 14.54 -5.53 6.38
C GLY A 123 13.18 -6.25 6.35
N ILE A 124 12.78 -6.86 5.23
CA ILE A 124 11.65 -7.80 5.21
C ILE A 124 12.07 -9.09 5.93
N ALA A 125 11.23 -9.54 6.86
CA ALA A 125 11.56 -10.62 7.79
C ALA A 125 11.48 -12.02 7.18
N VAL A 126 10.75 -12.18 6.07
CA VAL A 126 10.61 -13.46 5.34
C VAL A 126 11.44 -13.43 4.05
N PRO A 127 11.75 -14.58 3.44
CA PRO A 127 12.33 -14.62 2.11
C PRO A 127 11.52 -13.74 1.16
N SER A 128 12.19 -12.86 0.40
CA SER A 128 11.47 -11.89 -0.40
C SER A 128 12.20 -11.56 -1.70
N ARG A 129 11.41 -11.21 -2.74
CA ARG A 129 11.90 -10.80 -4.06
C ARG A 129 11.23 -9.50 -4.49
N CYS A 130 12.03 -8.52 -4.92
CA CYS A 130 11.51 -7.29 -5.49
C CYS A 130 11.05 -7.48 -6.93
N ILE A 131 9.88 -6.93 -7.25
CA ILE A 131 9.31 -6.89 -8.60
C ILE A 131 9.02 -5.44 -8.96
N VAL A 132 9.84 -4.86 -9.81
CA VAL A 132 9.64 -3.47 -10.26
C VAL A 132 8.36 -3.36 -11.10
N GLY A 133 7.41 -2.53 -10.65
CA GLY A 133 6.07 -2.41 -11.23
C GLY A 133 5.28 -3.71 -11.10
N GLY A 134 5.43 -4.38 -9.97
CA GLY A 134 4.78 -5.64 -9.66
C GLY A 134 3.26 -5.55 -9.63
N ASP A 135 2.72 -4.38 -9.25
CA ASP A 135 1.29 -4.05 -9.29
C ASP A 135 0.64 -4.17 -10.69
N GLY A 136 1.45 -4.15 -11.74
CA GLY A 136 1.01 -4.40 -13.12
C GLY A 136 1.45 -5.76 -13.70
N LYS A 137 2.06 -6.64 -12.91
CA LYS A 137 2.70 -7.90 -13.38
C LYS A 137 2.35 -9.13 -12.54
N CYS A 138 1.95 -8.95 -11.28
CA CYS A 138 1.64 -10.01 -10.33
C CYS A 138 0.27 -9.77 -9.71
N ALA A 139 -0.56 -10.80 -9.69
CA ALA A 139 -1.94 -10.70 -9.20
C ALA A 139 -1.99 -10.40 -7.69
N ASP A 140 -1.17 -11.06 -6.89
CA ASP A 140 -1.08 -10.84 -5.44
C ASP A 140 -0.60 -9.42 -5.12
N ILE A 141 0.40 -8.88 -5.85
CA ILE A 141 0.87 -7.50 -5.66
C ILE A 141 -0.20 -6.50 -6.10
N ALA A 142 -0.88 -6.72 -7.23
CA ALA A 142 -1.98 -5.86 -7.68
C ALA A 142 -3.11 -5.80 -6.65
N ALA A 143 -3.47 -6.93 -6.05
CA ALA A 143 -4.45 -7.01 -4.98
C ALA A 143 -3.98 -6.24 -3.72
N ALA A 144 -2.72 -6.43 -3.30
CA ALA A 144 -2.13 -5.71 -2.18
C ALA A 144 -2.13 -4.19 -2.42
N SER A 145 -1.80 -3.73 -3.64
CA SER A 145 -1.86 -2.33 -4.05
C SER A 145 -3.24 -1.71 -3.83
N VAL A 146 -4.30 -2.43 -4.24
CA VAL A 146 -5.68 -1.98 -4.01
C VAL A 146 -6.01 -1.90 -2.52
N LEU A 147 -5.68 -2.94 -1.74
CA LEU A 147 -5.98 -2.97 -0.30
C LEU A 147 -5.24 -1.86 0.46
N ALA A 148 -3.95 -1.68 0.22
CA ALA A 148 -3.16 -0.62 0.85
C ALA A 148 -3.70 0.77 0.49
N LYS A 149 -4.01 1.01 -0.79
CA LYS A 149 -4.49 2.30 -1.29
C LYS A 149 -5.85 2.66 -0.73
N VAL A 150 -6.82 1.75 -0.79
CA VAL A 150 -8.18 2.00 -0.29
C VAL A 150 -8.18 2.21 1.22
N THR A 151 -7.48 1.37 1.96
CA THR A 151 -7.40 1.48 3.43
C THR A 151 -6.80 2.82 3.84
N ARG A 152 -5.71 3.25 3.19
CA ARG A 152 -5.10 4.54 3.49
C ARG A 152 -6.00 5.71 3.09
N ASP A 153 -6.66 5.66 1.94
CA ASP A 153 -7.55 6.73 1.49
C ASP A 153 -8.78 6.86 2.42
N ARG A 154 -9.32 5.75 2.93
CA ARG A 154 -10.37 5.74 3.96
C ARG A 154 -9.89 6.37 5.27
N TYR A 155 -8.66 6.09 5.70
CA TYR A 155 -8.05 6.75 6.86
C TYR A 155 -7.97 8.27 6.66
N MET A 156 -7.47 8.73 5.51
CA MET A 156 -7.33 10.17 5.24
C MET A 156 -8.67 10.89 5.11
N ARG A 157 -9.74 10.21 4.68
CA ARG A 157 -11.11 10.76 4.71
C ARG A 157 -11.60 10.98 6.14
N ARG A 158 -11.39 10.02 7.06
CA ARG A 158 -11.70 10.22 8.48
C ARG A 158 -10.90 11.36 9.10
N MET A 159 -9.65 11.52 8.72
CA MET A 159 -8.82 12.64 9.19
C MET A 159 -9.31 14.00 8.65
N ALA A 160 -9.97 14.03 7.51
CA ALA A 160 -10.61 15.26 7.00
C ALA A 160 -11.79 15.71 7.89
N GLU A 161 -12.50 14.78 8.54
CA GLU A 161 -13.55 15.10 9.52
C GLU A 161 -12.96 15.70 10.80
N THR A 162 -11.79 15.19 11.23
CA THR A 162 -11.09 15.70 12.42
C THR A 162 -10.37 17.03 12.16
N TYR A 163 -9.83 17.20 10.96
CA TYR A 163 -9.03 18.36 10.55
C TYR A 163 -9.57 18.98 9.24
N PRO A 164 -10.81 19.52 9.22
CA PRO A 164 -11.48 19.93 7.97
C PRO A 164 -10.76 21.06 7.22
N GLN A 165 -9.96 21.87 7.92
CA GLN A 165 -9.23 23.00 7.34
C GLN A 165 -8.14 22.60 6.33
N TYR A 166 -7.70 21.32 6.29
CA TYR A 166 -6.64 20.87 5.38
C TYR A 166 -7.15 20.26 4.07
N GLY A 167 -8.40 19.76 4.02
CA GLY A 167 -8.97 19.15 2.81
C GLY A 167 -8.39 17.79 2.46
N PHE A 168 -8.05 16.98 3.47
CA PHE A 168 -7.44 15.65 3.30
C PHE A 168 -8.28 14.68 2.48
N GLU A 169 -9.59 14.86 2.42
CA GLU A 169 -10.52 14.07 1.59
C GLU A 169 -10.24 14.20 0.10
N LYS A 170 -9.63 15.32 -0.35
CA LYS A 170 -9.31 15.58 -1.74
C LYS A 170 -7.94 15.03 -2.12
N HIS A 171 -6.91 15.46 -1.43
CA HIS A 171 -5.51 15.18 -1.80
C HIS A 171 -4.83 14.10 -0.95
N LYS A 172 -5.54 13.48 0.01
CA LYS A 172 -5.04 12.36 0.83
C LYS A 172 -3.67 12.63 1.49
N GLY A 173 -3.39 13.90 1.81
CA GLY A 173 -2.15 14.35 2.44
C GLY A 173 -1.00 14.65 1.47
N TYR A 174 -1.17 14.48 0.17
CA TYR A 174 -0.14 14.84 -0.81
C TYR A 174 0.09 16.37 -0.86
N GLY A 175 1.32 16.77 -1.21
CA GLY A 175 1.75 18.17 -1.29
C GLY A 175 1.19 18.90 -2.50
N THR A 176 -0.11 19.16 -2.51
CA THR A 176 -0.79 20.01 -3.48
C THR A 176 -0.69 21.49 -3.07
N ALA A 177 -0.91 22.40 -4.01
CA ALA A 177 -0.94 23.83 -3.72
C ALA A 177 -1.96 24.17 -2.59
N ALA A 178 -3.13 23.51 -2.60
CA ALA A 178 -4.15 23.68 -1.57
C ALA A 178 -3.66 23.18 -0.19
N HIS A 179 -2.97 22.05 -0.14
CA HIS A 179 -2.43 21.51 1.11
C HIS A 179 -1.33 22.42 1.69
N TYR A 180 -0.41 22.89 0.86
CA TYR A 180 0.62 23.85 1.29
C TYR A 180 0.00 25.18 1.76
N ALA A 181 -1.07 25.67 1.10
CA ALA A 181 -1.79 26.88 1.53
C ALA A 181 -2.44 26.67 2.91
N ALA A 182 -3.08 25.53 3.13
CA ALA A 182 -3.69 25.20 4.42
C ALA A 182 -2.65 25.11 5.54
N ILE A 183 -1.50 24.49 5.29
CA ILE A 183 -0.40 24.41 6.29
C ILE A 183 0.13 25.83 6.62
N ARG A 184 0.28 26.72 5.63
CA ARG A 184 0.69 28.10 5.89
C ARG A 184 -0.34 28.89 6.71
N ALA A 185 -1.63 28.65 6.48
CA ALA A 185 -2.70 29.38 7.16
C ALA A 185 -2.94 28.87 8.61
N HIS A 186 -2.82 27.55 8.84
CA HIS A 186 -3.25 26.91 10.08
C HIS A 186 -2.11 26.23 10.87
N GLY A 187 -0.89 26.23 10.33
CA GLY A 187 0.20 25.42 10.87
C GLY A 187 0.02 23.93 10.58
N PRO A 188 0.97 23.07 10.96
CA PRO A 188 0.83 21.63 10.84
C PRO A 188 -0.06 21.07 11.96
N CYS A 189 -0.88 20.04 11.66
CA CYS A 189 -1.60 19.26 12.66
C CYS A 189 -0.83 17.98 13.03
N PRO A 190 -1.26 17.23 14.08
CA PRO A 190 -0.54 16.07 14.59
C PRO A 190 -0.24 14.96 13.56
N ILE A 191 -1.02 14.84 12.50
CA ILE A 191 -0.76 13.82 11.46
C ILE A 191 0.17 14.30 10.35
N HIS A 192 0.69 15.53 10.39
CA HIS A 192 1.74 15.96 9.47
C HIS A 192 3.09 15.35 9.85
N ARG A 193 3.94 15.15 8.85
CA ARG A 193 5.29 14.58 9.00
C ARG A 193 6.32 15.71 9.10
N PRO A 194 6.86 16.03 10.29
CA PRO A 194 7.78 17.14 10.46
C PRO A 194 8.99 17.09 9.54
N SER A 195 9.56 15.91 9.34
CA SER A 195 10.71 15.70 8.45
C SER A 195 10.43 16.06 6.99
N PHE A 196 9.16 15.93 6.53
CA PHE A 196 8.75 16.24 5.16
C PHE A 196 8.46 17.74 4.95
N LEU A 197 8.21 18.48 6.03
CA LEU A 197 7.90 19.90 5.99
C LEU A 197 9.15 20.80 6.06
N LYS A 198 10.34 20.26 6.33
CA LYS A 198 11.61 21.03 6.47
C LYS A 198 11.97 21.88 5.26
N LYS A 199 11.42 21.59 4.08
CA LYS A 199 11.65 22.35 2.84
C LYS A 199 10.59 23.42 2.55
N MET A 200 9.69 23.69 3.48
CA MET A 200 8.63 24.71 3.33
C MET A 200 9.06 26.11 3.72
N HIS A 201 10.33 26.31 4.07
CA HIS A 201 10.91 27.61 4.45
C HIS A 201 11.62 28.25 3.30
#